data_d58bba186e00e2c48286eb07ad8ece6a
#
_entry.id   d58bba186e00e2c48286eb07ad8ece6a
#
_cell.length_a   1.000
_cell.length_b   1.000
_cell.length_c   1.000
_cell.angle_alpha   90.00
_cell.angle_beta   90.00
_cell.angle_gamma   90.00
#
_symmetry.space_group_name_H-M   'P 1'
#
loop_
_entity.id
_entity.type
_entity.pdbx_description
1 polymer ?
#
loop_
_entity_poly.entity_id
_entity_poly.type
_entity_poly.pdbx_seq_one_letter_code
_entity_poly.pdbx_strand_id
1 'polypeptide(L)'
;WKFMFLDAPEYSPEGFFNSDFDVTKMDDITVPGNWQLQGYGKMHYSDLWYNFPINPPYVPTENPTGIYKRTFFVEESYRDKKIIIRFCGVDSAYHLWINGKEVGYSKVARNESEFDITDIIRVGEENDVTVRVYQWSDGTYLEDQDMWWESGIFRDVELIGVPKDGINDYKVIADLDDEYKLSLIHI
;
A
#
# COMPACT_ATOMS: atom_id res chain seq x y z
N TRP A 1 13.25 -5.72 -0.95
CA TRP A 1 12.14 -6.51 -1.41
C TRP A 1 12.47 -7.23 -2.70
N LYS A 2 11.85 -8.39 -2.93
CA LYS A 2 11.84 -9.04 -4.24
C LYS A 2 10.79 -8.39 -5.12
N PHE A 3 11.09 -8.24 -6.43
CA PHE A 3 10.25 -7.49 -7.35
C PHE A 3 10.18 -8.13 -8.72
N MET A 4 8.98 -8.13 -9.30
CA MET A 4 8.75 -8.56 -10.68
C MET A 4 7.92 -7.49 -11.38
N PHE A 5 8.45 -6.93 -12.46
CA PHE A 5 7.74 -5.97 -13.30
C PHE A 5 7.03 -6.69 -14.46
N LEU A 6 5.79 -6.33 -14.71
CA LEU A 6 4.92 -6.90 -15.74
C LEU A 6 4.25 -5.78 -16.55
N ASP A 7 4.02 -6.01 -17.83
CA ASP A 7 3.34 -5.04 -18.71
C ASP A 7 1.84 -4.95 -18.42
N ALA A 8 1.24 -5.98 -17.81
CA ALA A 8 -0.16 -5.99 -17.41
C ALA A 8 -0.42 -6.98 -16.26
N PRO A 9 -1.48 -6.78 -15.47
CA PRO A 9 -1.80 -7.65 -14.33
C PRO A 9 -2.14 -9.10 -14.75
N GLU A 10 -2.61 -9.30 -15.97
CA GLU A 10 -2.94 -10.62 -16.53
C GLU A 10 -1.70 -11.52 -16.73
N TYR A 11 -0.52 -10.92 -16.80
CA TYR A 11 0.74 -11.67 -16.90
C TYR A 11 1.29 -12.10 -15.53
N SER A 12 0.56 -11.84 -14.45
CA SER A 12 0.96 -12.33 -13.12
C SER A 12 1.06 -13.87 -13.12
N PRO A 13 2.19 -14.44 -12.70
CA PRO A 13 2.34 -15.89 -12.62
C PRO A 13 1.26 -16.51 -11.72
N GLU A 14 0.80 -17.70 -12.06
CA GLU A 14 -0.11 -18.45 -11.20
C GLU A 14 0.52 -18.67 -9.81
N GLY A 15 -0.24 -18.42 -8.76
CA GLY A 15 0.22 -18.61 -7.37
C GLY A 15 1.31 -17.63 -6.91
N PHE A 16 1.54 -16.52 -7.59
CA PHE A 16 2.57 -15.52 -7.21
C PHE A 16 2.45 -15.05 -5.75
N PHE A 17 1.27 -15.16 -5.16
CA PHE A 17 0.98 -14.76 -3.78
C PHE A 17 1.26 -15.86 -2.76
N ASN A 18 1.51 -17.11 -3.19
CA ASN A 18 1.80 -18.21 -2.28
C ASN A 18 3.13 -18.00 -1.56
N SER A 19 3.22 -18.47 -0.31
CA SER A 19 4.43 -18.35 0.50
C SER A 19 5.62 -19.13 -0.08
N ASP A 20 5.35 -20.20 -0.82
CA ASP A 20 6.35 -21.08 -1.47
C ASP A 20 6.69 -20.66 -2.91
N PHE A 21 6.18 -19.52 -3.38
CA PHE A 21 6.47 -19.03 -4.72
C PHE A 21 7.97 -18.77 -4.91
N ASP A 22 8.53 -19.30 -6.01
CA ASP A 22 9.95 -19.16 -6.34
C ASP A 22 10.31 -17.71 -6.69
N VAL A 23 10.99 -17.04 -5.78
CA VAL A 23 11.45 -15.65 -5.93
C VAL A 23 12.85 -15.53 -6.55
N THR A 24 13.49 -16.63 -6.95
CA THR A 24 14.88 -16.62 -7.47
C THR A 24 15.02 -15.85 -8.79
N LYS A 25 13.92 -15.72 -9.53
CA LYS A 25 13.85 -14.96 -10.79
C LYS A 25 13.36 -13.52 -10.60
N MET A 26 13.08 -13.11 -9.37
CA MET A 26 12.69 -11.75 -9.06
C MET A 26 13.93 -10.91 -8.76
N ASP A 27 13.90 -9.67 -9.22
CA ASP A 27 14.93 -8.69 -8.92
C ASP A 27 14.85 -8.20 -7.46
N ASP A 28 15.85 -7.46 -7.04
CA ASP A 28 15.81 -6.74 -5.78
C ASP A 28 15.42 -5.27 -6.02
N ILE A 29 14.46 -4.78 -5.25
CA ILE A 29 14.00 -3.39 -5.30
C ILE A 29 14.03 -2.74 -3.92
N THR A 30 14.34 -1.45 -3.89
CA THR A 30 14.29 -0.65 -2.65
C THR A 30 12.87 -0.18 -2.39
N VAL A 31 12.39 -0.34 -1.16
CA VAL A 31 11.14 0.21 -0.62
C VAL A 31 11.50 0.95 0.67
N PRO A 32 11.10 2.22 0.81
CA PRO A 32 10.26 3.01 -0.10
C PRO A 32 10.98 3.42 -1.40
N GLY A 33 10.21 3.53 -2.48
CA GLY A 33 10.70 4.00 -3.77
C GLY A 33 9.78 3.69 -4.94
N ASN A 34 9.80 4.58 -5.93
CA ASN A 34 9.10 4.38 -7.19
C ASN A 34 9.91 3.43 -8.08
N TRP A 35 9.24 2.53 -8.78
CA TRP A 35 9.95 1.56 -9.63
C TRP A 35 10.58 2.21 -10.87
N GLN A 36 10.00 3.31 -11.38
CA GLN A 36 10.56 4.03 -12.53
C GLN A 36 11.95 4.59 -12.22
N LEU A 37 12.16 5.08 -11.00
CA LEU A 37 13.46 5.58 -10.53
C LEU A 37 14.49 4.47 -10.34
N GLN A 38 14.05 3.21 -10.36
CA GLN A 38 14.90 2.03 -10.21
C GLN A 38 15.06 1.24 -11.51
N GLY A 39 14.63 1.84 -12.65
CA GLY A 39 14.88 1.31 -13.99
C GLY A 39 13.75 0.48 -14.59
N TYR A 40 12.56 0.46 -13.99
CA TYR A 40 11.40 -0.28 -14.49
C TYR A 40 10.34 0.64 -15.10
N GLY A 41 9.80 0.24 -16.23
CA GLY A 41 8.80 1.03 -16.94
C GLY A 41 9.35 2.32 -17.54
N LYS A 42 8.52 3.34 -17.64
CA LYS A 42 8.88 4.63 -18.23
C LYS A 42 8.42 5.77 -17.32
N MET A 43 9.24 6.79 -17.23
CA MET A 43 8.86 8.04 -16.60
C MET A 43 8.00 8.86 -17.57
N HIS A 44 6.89 9.36 -17.07
CA HIS A 44 6.02 10.28 -17.80
C HIS A 44 5.74 11.51 -16.95
N TYR A 45 5.73 12.66 -17.61
CA TYR A 45 5.26 13.91 -17.03
C TYR A 45 4.19 14.52 -17.95
N SER A 46 3.06 14.84 -17.37
CA SER A 46 2.00 15.60 -18.02
C SER A 46 1.09 16.17 -16.93
N ASP A 47 0.83 17.45 -17.01
CA ASP A 47 -0.11 18.17 -16.14
C ASP A 47 -1.44 18.52 -16.85
N LEU A 48 -1.51 18.28 -18.17
CA LEU A 48 -2.65 18.67 -19.02
C LEU A 48 -3.38 17.47 -19.64
N TRP A 49 -2.76 16.30 -19.67
CA TRP A 49 -3.27 15.16 -20.41
C TRP A 49 -3.06 13.87 -19.65
N TYR A 50 -4.05 12.98 -19.69
CA TYR A 50 -3.84 11.59 -19.31
C TYR A 50 -2.98 10.88 -20.35
N ASN A 51 -2.12 9.96 -19.90
CA ASN A 51 -1.25 9.16 -20.77
C ASN A 51 -2.01 8.10 -21.58
N PHE A 52 -3.33 8.06 -21.44
CA PHE A 52 -4.23 7.10 -22.08
C PHE A 52 -5.60 7.75 -22.37
N PRO A 53 -6.44 7.15 -23.26
CA PRO A 53 -7.76 7.70 -23.58
C PRO A 53 -8.66 7.81 -22.34
N ILE A 54 -9.32 8.95 -22.18
CA ILE A 54 -10.23 9.22 -21.05
C ILE A 54 -11.52 8.43 -21.24
N ASN A 55 -11.74 7.44 -20.39
CA ASN A 55 -12.95 6.61 -20.35
C ASN A 55 -13.24 6.10 -18.93
N PRO A 56 -13.46 6.97 -17.94
CA PRO A 56 -13.66 6.54 -16.57
C PRO A 56 -14.89 5.63 -16.42
N PRO A 57 -14.86 4.59 -15.56
CA PRO A 57 -13.76 4.28 -14.63
C PRO A 57 -12.69 3.34 -15.22
N TYR A 58 -12.73 3.07 -16.52
CA TYR A 58 -11.86 2.08 -17.16
C TYR A 58 -10.45 2.64 -17.42
N VAL A 59 -9.45 1.84 -17.13
CA VAL A 59 -8.04 2.12 -17.44
C VAL A 59 -7.55 1.16 -18.52
N PRO A 60 -6.39 1.44 -19.17
CA PRO A 60 -5.85 0.54 -20.19
C PRO A 60 -5.65 -0.89 -19.68
N THR A 61 -5.82 -1.86 -20.57
CA THR A 61 -5.45 -3.26 -20.30
C THR A 61 -3.93 -3.43 -20.20
N GLU A 62 -3.17 -2.69 -20.99
CA GLU A 62 -1.73 -2.51 -20.81
C GLU A 62 -1.50 -1.61 -19.58
N ASN A 63 -1.50 -2.23 -18.42
CA ASN A 63 -1.40 -1.56 -17.14
C ASN A 63 -0.16 -2.09 -16.40
N PRO A 64 0.97 -1.37 -16.46
CA PRO A 64 2.19 -1.82 -15.80
C PRO A 64 1.94 -2.19 -14.35
N THR A 65 2.46 -3.35 -13.98
CA THR A 65 2.14 -4.00 -12.71
C THR A 65 3.43 -4.44 -12.02
N GLY A 66 3.55 -4.12 -10.75
CA GLY A 66 4.67 -4.56 -9.91
C GLY A 66 4.23 -5.58 -8.88
N ILE A 67 4.86 -6.76 -8.85
CA ILE A 67 4.68 -7.72 -7.76
C ILE A 67 5.86 -7.59 -6.82
N TYR A 68 5.57 -7.28 -5.56
CA TYR A 68 6.53 -7.17 -4.46
C TYR A 68 6.37 -8.34 -3.51
N LYS A 69 7.47 -8.93 -3.08
CA LYS A 69 7.47 -9.98 -2.03
C LYS A 69 8.56 -9.71 -1.00
N ARG A 70 8.24 -9.99 0.27
CA ARG A 70 9.21 -9.93 1.36
C ARG A 70 8.80 -10.87 2.48
N THR A 71 9.80 -11.48 3.13
CA THR A 71 9.61 -12.11 4.44
C THR A 71 9.93 -11.12 5.55
N PHE A 72 9.27 -11.27 6.70
CA PHE A 72 9.49 -10.47 7.89
C PHE A 72 9.16 -11.26 9.14
N PHE A 73 9.88 -11.02 10.21
CA PHE A 73 9.66 -11.66 11.50
C PHE A 73 8.74 -10.79 12.38
N VAL A 74 7.81 -11.43 13.08
CA VAL A 74 6.92 -10.74 14.02
C VAL A 74 7.31 -11.12 15.45
N GLU A 75 7.76 -10.12 16.20
CA GLU A 75 8.24 -10.29 17.57
C GLU A 75 7.15 -10.79 18.52
N GLU A 76 7.53 -11.59 19.55
CA GLU A 76 6.63 -12.06 20.60
C GLU A 76 5.89 -10.93 21.34
N SER A 77 6.47 -9.74 21.37
CA SER A 77 5.84 -8.54 21.93
C SER A 77 4.53 -8.11 21.27
N TYR A 78 4.19 -8.70 20.13
CA TYR A 78 2.92 -8.46 19.42
C TYR A 78 1.80 -9.44 19.83
N ARG A 79 2.08 -10.49 20.60
CA ARG A 79 1.17 -11.63 20.86
C ARG A 79 -0.21 -11.19 21.31
N ASP A 80 -0.42 -10.34 22.19
CA ASP A 80 -1.75 -9.97 22.71
C ASP A 80 -2.25 -8.63 22.16
N LYS A 81 -1.75 -8.23 20.99
CA LYS A 81 -2.11 -6.99 20.33
C LYS A 81 -3.01 -7.24 19.12
N LYS A 82 -3.76 -6.22 18.74
CA LYS A 82 -4.29 -6.06 17.41
C LYS A 82 -3.11 -5.68 16.50
N ILE A 83 -2.92 -6.41 15.40
CA ILE A 83 -1.77 -6.22 14.51
C ILE A 83 -2.26 -5.66 13.18
N ILE A 84 -1.75 -4.49 12.84
CA ILE A 84 -2.11 -3.75 11.63
C ILE A 84 -0.86 -3.63 10.75
N ILE A 85 -1.01 -3.92 9.48
CA ILE A 85 -0.03 -3.50 8.47
C ILE A 85 -0.51 -2.21 7.82
N ARG A 86 0.36 -1.17 7.81
CA ARG A 86 0.07 0.14 7.24
C ARG A 86 1.00 0.39 6.07
N PHE A 87 0.41 0.78 4.95
CA PHE A 87 1.13 1.33 3.81
C PHE A 87 0.94 2.84 3.80
N CYS A 88 2.01 3.60 3.99
CA CYS A 88 1.95 5.06 4.08
C CYS A 88 1.78 5.75 2.71
N GLY A 89 1.93 5.01 1.61
CA GLY A 89 1.68 5.48 0.25
C GLY A 89 2.07 4.46 -0.80
N VAL A 90 1.11 4.11 -1.65
CA VAL A 90 1.29 3.18 -2.79
C VAL A 90 0.53 3.70 -3.99
N ASP A 91 1.20 3.97 -5.08
CA ASP A 91 0.60 4.52 -6.30
C ASP A 91 0.51 3.44 -7.40
N SER A 92 -0.64 3.25 -8.04
CA SER A 92 -1.94 3.93 -7.89
C SER A 92 -2.89 3.11 -7.00
N ALA A 93 -2.93 1.78 -7.17
CA ALA A 93 -3.76 0.86 -6.42
C ALA A 93 -3.03 -0.47 -6.22
N TYR A 94 -3.45 -1.25 -5.24
CA TYR A 94 -2.81 -2.53 -4.98
C TYR A 94 -3.71 -3.54 -4.28
N HIS A 95 -3.40 -4.83 -4.48
CA HIS A 95 -3.88 -5.93 -3.66
C HIS A 95 -2.78 -6.40 -2.71
N LEU A 96 -3.20 -6.86 -1.53
CA LEU A 96 -2.33 -7.32 -0.45
C LEU A 96 -2.63 -8.78 -0.09
N TRP A 97 -1.58 -9.57 0.07
CA TRP A 97 -1.61 -10.93 0.64
C TRP A 97 -0.63 -11.04 1.79
N ILE A 98 -1.02 -11.74 2.85
CA ILE A 98 -0.17 -12.14 3.97
C ILE A 98 -0.25 -13.64 4.10
N ASN A 99 0.90 -14.31 4.15
CA ASN A 99 0.99 -15.77 4.26
C ASN A 99 0.14 -16.50 3.21
N GLY A 100 0.12 -16.00 1.97
CA GLY A 100 -0.63 -16.55 0.85
C GLY A 100 -2.15 -16.28 0.89
N LYS A 101 -2.66 -15.58 1.90
CA LYS A 101 -4.08 -15.21 2.01
C LYS A 101 -4.30 -13.77 1.59
N GLU A 102 -5.30 -13.54 0.75
CA GLU A 102 -5.71 -12.19 0.38
C GLU A 102 -6.27 -11.46 1.60
N VAL A 103 -5.76 -10.25 1.82
CA VAL A 103 -6.14 -9.37 2.94
C VAL A 103 -7.06 -8.26 2.46
N GLY A 104 -6.76 -7.68 1.30
CA GLY A 104 -7.58 -6.60 0.77
C GLY A 104 -6.96 -5.85 -0.40
N TYR A 105 -7.63 -4.76 -0.73
CA TYR A 105 -7.34 -3.86 -1.84
C TYR A 105 -7.38 -2.41 -1.36
N SER A 106 -6.51 -1.56 -1.90
CA SER A 106 -6.54 -0.12 -1.68
C SER A 106 -6.20 0.65 -2.96
N LYS A 107 -6.74 1.87 -3.08
CA LYS A 107 -6.55 2.78 -4.22
C LYS A 107 -6.52 4.22 -3.77
N VAL A 108 -6.04 4.70 -2.83
CA VAL A 108 -5.88 6.12 -2.50
C VAL A 108 -4.40 6.40 -2.32
N ALA A 109 -3.74 6.71 -3.43
CA ALA A 109 -2.30 6.62 -3.56
C ALA A 109 -1.50 7.43 -2.52
N ARG A 110 -1.98 8.61 -2.16
CA ARG A 110 -1.25 9.54 -1.29
C ARG A 110 -1.61 9.44 0.19
N ASN A 111 -2.66 8.68 0.51
CA ASN A 111 -3.12 8.45 1.87
C ASN A 111 -2.60 7.11 2.40
N GLU A 112 -2.56 7.01 3.71
CA GLU A 112 -2.26 5.75 4.39
C GLU A 112 -3.42 4.76 4.20
N SER A 113 -3.07 3.49 4.09
CA SER A 113 -4.04 2.40 4.10
C SER A 113 -3.63 1.34 5.12
N GLU A 114 -4.57 0.93 5.93
CA GLU A 114 -4.38 0.01 7.04
C GLU A 114 -5.20 -1.25 6.85
N PHE A 115 -4.59 -2.38 7.17
CA PHE A 115 -5.25 -3.68 7.15
C PHE A 115 -5.01 -4.39 8.48
N ASP A 116 -6.09 -4.86 9.09
CA ASP A 116 -6.02 -5.73 10.26
C ASP A 116 -5.61 -7.14 9.83
N ILE A 117 -4.46 -7.56 10.28
CA ILE A 117 -3.86 -8.86 9.94
C ILE A 117 -3.76 -9.79 11.16
N THR A 118 -4.39 -9.41 12.28
CA THR A 118 -4.28 -10.11 13.56
C THR A 118 -4.53 -11.61 13.46
N ASP A 119 -5.57 -12.01 12.71
CA ASP A 119 -5.98 -13.42 12.59
C ASP A 119 -5.15 -14.22 11.55
N ILE A 120 -4.28 -13.55 10.80
CA ILE A 120 -3.53 -14.17 9.70
C ILE A 120 -2.04 -14.29 10.04
N ILE A 121 -1.55 -13.36 10.88
CA ILE A 121 -0.14 -13.25 11.22
C ILE A 121 0.29 -14.33 12.20
N ARG A 122 1.51 -14.80 12.06
CA ARG A 122 2.16 -15.78 12.96
C ARG A 122 3.15 -15.04 13.84
N VAL A 123 2.77 -14.84 15.11
CA VAL A 123 3.62 -14.17 16.10
C VAL A 123 4.72 -15.10 16.59
N GLY A 124 5.95 -14.63 16.67
CA GLY A 124 7.14 -15.40 17.00
C GLY A 124 7.71 -16.17 15.81
N GLU A 125 7.23 -15.91 14.60
CA GLU A 125 7.61 -16.64 13.39
C GLU A 125 7.87 -15.67 12.22
N GLU A 126 8.49 -16.21 11.17
CA GLU A 126 8.55 -15.53 9.89
C GLU A 126 7.20 -15.58 9.17
N ASN A 127 6.86 -14.48 8.56
CA ASN A 127 5.69 -14.28 7.73
C ASN A 127 6.11 -13.77 6.37
N ASP A 128 5.26 -13.90 5.38
CA ASP A 128 5.47 -13.29 4.07
C ASP A 128 4.38 -12.28 3.72
N VAL A 129 4.78 -11.26 3.02
CA VAL A 129 3.90 -10.25 2.43
C VAL A 129 4.09 -10.24 0.92
N THR A 130 2.98 -10.25 0.19
CA THR A 130 2.95 -10.04 -1.25
C THR A 130 2.04 -8.87 -1.57
N VAL A 131 2.53 -7.96 -2.41
CA VAL A 131 1.77 -6.79 -2.87
C VAL A 131 1.81 -6.75 -4.38
N ARG A 132 0.64 -6.66 -5.03
CA ARG A 132 0.55 -6.42 -6.47
C ARG A 132 0.04 -5.00 -6.70
N VAL A 133 0.92 -4.15 -7.19
CA VAL A 133 0.66 -2.72 -7.44
C VAL A 133 0.37 -2.51 -8.90
N TYR A 134 -0.64 -1.70 -9.19
CA TYR A 134 -1.04 -1.30 -10.55
C TYR A 134 -0.67 0.14 -10.80
N GLN A 135 -0.11 0.44 -11.96
CA GLN A 135 0.22 1.82 -12.34
C GLN A 135 -1.03 2.66 -12.53
N TRP A 136 -2.08 2.09 -13.12
CA TRP A 136 -3.32 2.79 -13.39
C TRP A 136 -4.49 2.17 -12.65
N SER A 137 -5.37 3.01 -12.13
CA SER A 137 -6.64 2.64 -11.52
C SER A 137 -7.70 3.71 -11.85
N ASP A 138 -8.94 3.46 -11.48
CA ASP A 138 -9.99 4.49 -11.57
C ASP A 138 -9.67 5.72 -10.70
N GLY A 139 -8.88 5.55 -9.62
CA GLY A 139 -8.34 6.64 -8.82
C GLY A 139 -7.43 7.58 -9.62
N THR A 140 -6.74 7.09 -10.64
CA THR A 140 -5.87 7.90 -11.51
C THR A 140 -6.59 9.10 -12.11
N TYR A 141 -7.89 8.97 -12.42
CA TYR A 141 -8.69 10.07 -12.95
C TYR A 141 -8.97 11.20 -11.95
N LEU A 142 -8.82 10.93 -10.65
CA LEU A 142 -9.09 11.88 -9.57
C LEU A 142 -7.79 12.40 -8.92
N GLU A 143 -6.68 11.72 -9.16
CA GLU A 143 -5.40 11.98 -8.50
C GLU A 143 -4.39 12.68 -9.42
N ASP A 144 -4.85 13.17 -10.57
CA ASP A 144 -4.02 13.96 -11.49
C ASP A 144 -3.62 15.29 -10.86
N GLN A 145 -2.30 15.49 -10.77
CA GLN A 145 -1.66 16.69 -10.23
C GLN A 145 -0.45 17.04 -11.09
N ASP A 146 0.07 18.25 -10.94
CA ASP A 146 1.29 18.67 -11.62
C ASP A 146 2.52 17.94 -11.04
N MET A 147 2.67 16.67 -11.41
CA MET A 147 3.76 15.80 -10.97
C MET A 147 4.05 14.70 -11.98
N TRP A 148 5.19 14.03 -11.79
CA TRP A 148 5.53 12.83 -12.53
C TRP A 148 4.55 11.68 -12.25
N TRP A 149 4.20 10.93 -13.28
CA TRP A 149 3.40 9.71 -13.18
C TRP A 149 4.31 8.54 -12.79
N GLU A 150 4.53 8.39 -11.50
CA GLU A 150 5.38 7.36 -10.93
C GLU A 150 4.56 6.43 -10.02
N SER A 151 4.96 5.18 -9.95
CA SER A 151 4.20 4.15 -9.25
C SER A 151 5.09 3.29 -8.36
N GLY A 152 4.47 2.54 -7.47
CA GLY A 152 5.14 1.65 -6.54
C GLY A 152 4.83 1.96 -5.08
N ILE A 153 5.51 1.26 -4.20
CA ILE A 153 5.45 1.50 -2.75
C ILE A 153 6.45 2.62 -2.43
N PHE A 154 6.00 3.87 -2.53
CA PHE A 154 6.90 5.04 -2.48
C PHE A 154 7.05 5.64 -1.08
N ARG A 155 6.30 5.13 -0.09
CA ARG A 155 6.48 5.45 1.35
C ARG A 155 6.66 4.18 2.17
N ASP A 156 6.85 4.35 3.47
CA ASP A 156 7.12 3.26 4.39
C ASP A 156 5.96 2.24 4.47
N VAL A 157 6.34 1.02 4.80
CA VAL A 157 5.41 -0.04 5.20
C VAL A 157 5.71 -0.38 6.64
N GLU A 158 4.71 -0.24 7.50
CA GLU A 158 4.82 -0.35 8.94
C GLU A 158 4.02 -1.52 9.50
N LEU A 159 4.54 -2.15 10.54
CA LEU A 159 3.80 -3.11 11.34
C LEU A 159 3.48 -2.48 12.69
N ILE A 160 2.18 -2.33 13.00
CA ILE A 160 1.70 -1.63 14.17
C ILE A 160 1.01 -2.62 15.11
N GLY A 161 1.45 -2.67 16.36
CA GLY A 161 0.80 -3.44 17.40
C GLY A 161 0.03 -2.53 18.35
N VAL A 162 -1.30 -2.60 18.31
CA VAL A 162 -2.20 -1.81 19.16
C VAL A 162 -2.69 -2.69 20.33
N PRO A 163 -2.65 -2.22 21.58
CA PRO A 163 -3.26 -2.94 22.69
C PRO A 163 -4.74 -3.23 22.42
N LYS A 164 -5.22 -4.43 22.76
CA LYS A 164 -6.64 -4.80 22.58
C LYS A 164 -7.58 -3.93 23.42
N ASP A 165 -7.11 -3.57 24.61
CA ASP A 165 -7.79 -2.67 25.54
C ASP A 165 -7.11 -1.30 25.51
N GLY A 166 -7.48 -0.47 24.57
CA GLY A 166 -6.88 0.84 24.35
C GLY A 166 -7.84 1.85 23.73
N ILE A 167 -7.42 3.12 23.75
CA ILE A 167 -8.11 4.17 23.00
C ILE A 167 -7.79 3.95 21.51
N ASN A 168 -8.83 3.66 20.72
CA ASN A 168 -8.66 3.43 19.28
C ASN A 168 -8.52 4.74 18.51
N ASP A 169 -9.24 5.78 18.94
CA ASP A 169 -9.21 7.10 18.32
C ASP A 169 -9.69 8.15 19.31
N TYR A 170 -9.32 9.41 19.11
CA TYR A 170 -9.84 10.54 19.88
C TYR A 170 -9.95 11.78 19.01
N LYS A 171 -10.95 12.59 19.28
CA LYS A 171 -11.14 13.89 18.65
C LYS A 171 -11.03 14.98 19.70
N VAL A 172 -10.08 15.89 19.50
CA VAL A 172 -9.96 17.07 20.34
C VAL A 172 -10.79 18.20 19.73
N ILE A 173 -11.77 18.70 20.47
CA ILE A 173 -12.55 19.86 20.09
C ILE A 173 -12.15 20.98 21.03
N ALA A 174 -11.44 21.98 20.48
CA ALA A 174 -11.13 23.20 21.20
C ALA A 174 -12.15 24.27 20.81
N ASP A 175 -12.90 24.76 21.75
CA ASP A 175 -13.94 25.77 21.55
C ASP A 175 -13.69 26.97 22.47
N LEU A 176 -14.27 28.12 22.11
CA LEU A 176 -14.24 29.32 22.92
C LEU A 176 -15.64 29.58 23.49
N ASP A 177 -15.71 30.03 24.74
CA ASP A 177 -16.95 30.49 25.32
C ASP A 177 -17.36 31.87 24.73
N ASP A 178 -18.52 32.38 25.12
CA ASP A 178 -19.05 33.65 24.65
C ASP A 178 -18.16 34.86 25.02
N GLU A 179 -17.20 34.69 25.93
CA GLU A 179 -16.22 35.68 26.30
C GLU A 179 -14.86 35.49 25.60
N TYR A 180 -14.79 34.56 24.61
CA TYR A 180 -13.59 34.19 23.88
C TYR A 180 -12.46 33.63 24.75
N LYS A 181 -12.81 33.00 25.88
CA LYS A 181 -11.86 32.28 26.71
C LYS A 181 -11.87 30.79 26.35
N LEU A 182 -10.70 30.17 26.40
CA LEU A 182 -10.60 28.74 26.16
C LEU A 182 -11.40 27.97 27.22
N SER A 183 -12.51 27.40 26.84
CA SER A 183 -13.30 26.58 27.71
C SER A 183 -13.42 25.18 27.13
N LEU A 184 -12.88 24.22 27.75
CA LEU A 184 -13.14 22.81 27.57
C LEU A 184 -12.54 22.11 26.35
N ILE A 185 -11.80 21.08 26.69
CA ILE A 185 -11.44 19.98 25.82
C ILE A 185 -12.43 18.85 26.14
N HIS A 186 -13.23 18.46 25.16
CA HIS A 186 -13.96 17.21 25.20
C HIS A 186 -13.12 16.11 24.54
N ILE A 187 -12.90 15.04 25.27
CA ILE A 187 -12.19 13.84 24.78
C ILE A 187 -13.23 12.79 24.46
#